data_a83d3d4a67421ecfbbbdfa2532cfd56e
#
_entry.id   a83d3d4a67421ecfbbbdfa2532cfd56e
#
_cell.length_a   1.000
_cell.length_b   1.000
_cell.length_c   1.000
_cell.angle_alpha   90.00
_cell.angle_beta   90.00
_cell.angle_gamma   90.00
#
_symmetry.space_group_name_H-M   'P 1'
#
loop_
_entity.id
_entity.type
_entity.pdbx_description
1 polymer ?
#
loop_
_entity_poly.entity_id
_entity_poly.type
_entity_poly.pdbx_seq_one_letter_code
_entity_poly.pdbx_strand_id
1 'polypeptide(L)'
;MRQLLRVLQVLVLFTLVAARILAQSTPQRAAFEVASIKLVKNCGDSAARPRISPGGITLPCLPVRILIRLAYSAFSGADLNARLMQVLNGPSWIDMDRYSISAKPEAKASPAEMLGPMLQTLLEDRFNLKVHKEPRDTPVYELTVAEQNPKLRPSKDGDCTPIDLTNLSGARPKPGDPAPNYCGGGRARMSGDVMSADWVGITMAELAGRMLPAYADRPVVDKTGLTGRFNVHLEFVPPRPQGPILLNGQ
;
A
#
# COMPACT_ATOMS: atom_id res chain seq x y z
N MET A 1 35.68 46.43 -36.10
CA MET A 1 35.75 46.33 -34.61
C MET A 1 34.38 46.39 -33.93
N ARG A 2 33.55 47.41 -34.13
CA ARG A 2 32.27 47.55 -33.43
C ARG A 2 31.23 46.43 -33.72
N GLN A 3 31.23 45.88 -34.94
CA GLN A 3 30.33 44.74 -35.26
C GLN A 3 30.77 43.42 -34.62
N LEU A 4 32.05 43.15 -34.56
CA LEU A 4 32.57 41.97 -33.86
C LEU A 4 32.28 42.00 -32.35
N LEU A 5 32.39 43.17 -31.72
CA LEU A 5 32.04 43.31 -30.30
C LEU A 5 30.54 43.01 -30.00
N ARG A 6 29.66 43.48 -30.90
CA ARG A 6 28.22 43.21 -30.76
C ARG A 6 27.86 41.71 -30.89
N VAL A 7 28.51 41.03 -31.87
CA VAL A 7 28.29 39.58 -32.02
C VAL A 7 28.80 38.80 -30.81
N LEU A 8 29.95 39.21 -30.24
CA LEU A 8 30.51 38.60 -29.05
C LEU A 8 29.63 38.80 -27.83
N GLN A 9 29.05 40.00 -27.67
CA GLN A 9 28.12 40.30 -26.57
C GLN A 9 26.83 39.50 -26.68
N VAL A 10 26.28 39.31 -27.88
CA VAL A 10 25.08 38.50 -28.08
C VAL A 10 25.33 37.02 -27.79
N LEU A 11 26.48 36.48 -28.21
CA LEU A 11 26.90 35.11 -27.91
C LEU A 11 27.07 34.84 -26.42
N VAL A 12 27.70 35.78 -25.68
CA VAL A 12 27.88 35.64 -24.23
C VAL A 12 26.54 35.76 -23.49
N LEU A 13 25.64 36.61 -23.93
CA LEU A 13 24.27 36.66 -23.37
C LEU A 13 23.47 35.37 -23.63
N PHE A 14 23.60 34.79 -24.83
CA PHE A 14 22.94 33.53 -25.18
C PHE A 14 23.45 32.36 -24.34
N THR A 15 24.77 32.28 -24.11
CA THR A 15 25.37 31.22 -23.27
C THR A 15 24.99 31.37 -21.79
N LEU A 16 24.86 32.58 -21.28
CA LEU A 16 24.42 32.86 -19.90
C LEU A 16 22.93 32.52 -19.68
N VAL A 17 22.06 32.74 -20.67
CA VAL A 17 20.65 32.38 -20.61
C VAL A 17 20.46 30.86 -20.73
N ALA A 18 21.20 30.18 -21.62
CA ALA A 18 21.16 28.74 -21.73
C ALA A 18 21.66 28.02 -20.48
N ALA A 19 22.68 28.54 -19.81
CA ALA A 19 23.15 27.99 -18.52
C ALA A 19 22.15 28.10 -17.39
N ARG A 20 21.28 29.12 -17.39
CA ARG A 20 20.22 29.26 -16.39
C ARG A 20 19.04 28.32 -16.62
N ILE A 21 18.74 27.92 -17.86
CA ILE A 21 17.65 26.99 -18.18
C ILE A 21 18.01 25.56 -17.78
N LEU A 22 19.28 25.19 -17.88
CA LEU A 22 19.79 23.84 -17.49
C LEU A 22 19.92 23.66 -15.97
N ALA A 23 19.92 24.74 -15.18
CA ALA A 23 20.06 24.68 -13.72
C ALA A 23 18.74 24.48 -12.96
N GLN A 24 17.59 24.41 -13.64
CA GLN A 24 16.27 24.41 -12.96
C GLN A 24 15.53 23.09 -12.97
N SER A 25 16.10 21.98 -13.43
CA SER A 25 15.47 20.67 -13.34
C SER A 25 16.07 19.81 -12.24
N THR A 26 16.11 20.29 -11.02
CA THR A 26 16.13 19.37 -9.87
C THR A 26 14.80 18.61 -9.87
N PRO A 27 14.77 17.29 -9.90
CA PRO A 27 13.53 16.56 -9.80
C PRO A 27 12.82 16.97 -8.51
N GLN A 28 11.67 17.62 -8.65
CA GLN A 28 10.90 18.06 -7.51
C GLN A 28 10.51 16.84 -6.69
N ARG A 29 11.06 16.77 -5.47
CA ARG A 29 10.80 15.67 -4.54
C ARG A 29 9.32 15.64 -4.20
N ALA A 30 8.65 14.51 -4.43
CA ALA A 30 7.24 14.38 -4.10
C ALA A 30 7.05 14.59 -2.59
N ALA A 31 6.32 15.64 -2.22
CA ALA A 31 6.12 16.02 -0.82
C ALA A 31 4.68 16.49 -0.59
N PHE A 32 4.23 16.39 0.66
CA PHE A 32 3.00 17.05 1.09
C PHE A 32 3.29 18.54 1.34
N GLU A 33 2.36 19.40 0.95
CA GLU A 33 2.41 20.83 1.27
C GLU A 33 2.28 21.07 2.77
N VAL A 34 1.31 20.37 3.38
CA VAL A 34 1.05 20.47 4.82
C VAL A 34 0.95 19.07 5.40
N ALA A 35 1.67 18.84 6.50
CA ALA A 35 1.58 17.60 7.25
C ALA A 35 1.64 17.82 8.76
N SER A 36 0.76 17.17 9.49
CA SER A 36 0.75 17.09 10.95
C SER A 36 1.01 15.65 11.38
N ILE A 37 1.98 15.48 12.29
CA ILE A 37 2.30 14.20 12.90
C ILE A 37 2.17 14.37 14.42
N LYS A 38 1.36 13.52 15.05
CA LYS A 38 1.12 13.56 16.50
C LYS A 38 1.37 12.19 17.11
N LEU A 39 2.18 12.13 18.17
CA LEU A 39 2.33 10.95 19.01
C LEU A 39 1.00 10.70 19.74
N VAL A 40 0.53 9.46 19.71
CA VAL A 40 -0.74 9.03 20.32
C VAL A 40 -0.45 7.98 21.40
N LYS A 41 -0.71 8.33 22.65
CA LYS A 41 -0.48 7.41 23.78
C LYS A 41 -1.56 6.33 23.88
N ASN A 42 -2.82 6.68 23.58
CA ASN A 42 -3.96 5.76 23.64
C ASN A 42 -4.78 5.87 22.36
N CYS A 43 -4.95 4.75 21.65
CA CYS A 43 -5.69 4.73 20.40
C CYS A 43 -7.21 4.76 20.54
N GLY A 44 -7.74 4.58 21.79
CA GLY A 44 -9.18 4.50 22.08
C GLY A 44 -9.89 3.34 21.35
N ASP A 45 -11.07 3.00 21.77
CA ASP A 45 -11.91 1.96 21.14
C ASP A 45 -12.41 2.35 19.74
N SER A 46 -12.31 3.62 19.41
CA SER A 46 -12.67 4.21 18.10
C SER A 46 -11.44 4.59 17.32
N ALA A 47 -10.51 3.66 17.10
CA ALA A 47 -9.41 3.92 16.17
C ALA A 47 -10.00 4.31 14.84
N ALA A 48 -9.98 5.62 14.54
CA ALA A 48 -10.51 6.15 13.29
C ALA A 48 -9.87 5.39 12.13
N ARG A 49 -10.68 4.98 11.16
CA ARG A 49 -10.16 4.26 9.99
C ARG A 49 -9.28 5.18 9.13
N PRO A 50 -8.22 4.67 8.53
CA PRO A 50 -7.47 5.43 7.53
C PRO A 50 -8.41 6.02 6.47
N ARG A 51 -8.19 7.28 6.12
CA ARG A 51 -8.92 7.98 5.07
C ARG A 51 -7.94 8.46 4.04
N ILE A 52 -8.23 8.16 2.79
CA ILE A 52 -7.43 8.55 1.64
C ILE A 52 -8.39 9.16 0.63
N SER A 53 -8.08 10.36 0.19
CA SER A 53 -8.84 11.09 -0.84
C SER A 53 -7.86 11.86 -1.71
N PRO A 54 -8.22 12.30 -2.91
CA PRO A 54 -7.31 13.09 -3.75
C PRO A 54 -6.80 14.38 -3.10
N GLY A 55 -7.49 14.86 -2.05
CA GLY A 55 -7.10 16.06 -1.29
C GLY A 55 -6.28 15.77 -0.03
N GLY A 56 -5.92 14.53 0.26
CA GLY A 56 -5.06 14.21 1.40
C GLY A 56 -5.30 12.85 2.04
N ILE A 57 -4.45 12.57 3.01
CA ILE A 57 -4.49 11.34 3.81
C ILE A 57 -4.67 11.64 5.29
N THR A 58 -5.35 10.73 5.98
CA THR A 58 -5.38 10.64 7.44
C THR A 58 -5.10 9.20 7.84
N LEU A 59 -3.98 8.98 8.52
CA LEU A 59 -3.52 7.69 9.01
C LEU A 59 -3.52 7.72 10.53
N PRO A 60 -4.57 7.25 11.19
CA PRO A 60 -4.69 7.35 12.63
C PRO A 60 -3.94 6.22 13.34
N CYS A 61 -3.27 6.53 14.42
CA CYS A 61 -2.76 5.58 15.41
C CYS A 61 -1.96 4.40 14.86
N LEU A 62 -0.98 4.65 13.98
CA LEU A 62 -0.13 3.63 13.39
C LEU A 62 1.29 3.66 13.95
N PRO A 63 1.92 2.50 14.23
CA PRO A 63 3.35 2.42 14.51
C PRO A 63 4.16 2.78 13.27
N VAL A 64 5.36 3.32 13.49
CA VAL A 64 6.23 3.77 12.38
C VAL A 64 6.61 2.62 11.46
N ARG A 65 6.80 1.40 11.98
CA ARG A 65 7.03 0.20 11.15
C ARG A 65 5.92 -0.02 10.10
N ILE A 66 4.67 0.18 10.48
CA ILE A 66 3.53 0.07 9.55
C ILE A 66 3.54 1.21 8.53
N LEU A 67 3.88 2.44 8.97
CA LEU A 67 4.02 3.58 8.05
C LEU A 67 5.13 3.35 7.02
N ILE A 68 6.29 2.81 7.45
CA ILE A 68 7.38 2.44 6.53
C ILE A 68 6.90 1.38 5.53
N ARG A 69 6.24 0.33 6.01
CA ARG A 69 5.71 -0.70 5.12
C ARG A 69 4.71 -0.12 4.11
N LEU A 70 3.80 0.75 4.53
CA LEU A 70 2.88 1.44 3.62
C LEU A 70 3.63 2.25 2.57
N ALA A 71 4.63 3.02 2.97
CA ALA A 71 5.36 3.91 2.09
C ALA A 71 6.18 3.16 1.02
N TYR A 72 6.66 1.97 1.33
CA TYR A 72 7.59 1.24 0.46
C TYR A 72 6.96 0.02 -0.23
N SER A 73 5.79 -0.47 0.20
CA SER A 73 5.18 -1.68 -0.36
C SER A 73 3.75 -1.51 -0.86
N ALA A 74 2.95 -0.59 -0.32
CA ALA A 74 1.51 -0.61 -0.50
C ALA A 74 1.04 -0.36 -1.94
N PHE A 75 1.84 0.31 -2.77
CA PHE A 75 1.45 0.73 -4.13
C PHE A 75 2.47 0.36 -5.21
N SER A 76 3.29 -0.64 -4.94
CA SER A 76 4.24 -1.16 -5.92
C SER A 76 3.56 -1.97 -7.05
N GLY A 77 2.27 -1.86 -7.20
CA GLY A 77 1.52 -2.54 -8.24
C GLY A 77 1.48 -4.06 -8.07
N ALA A 78 1.70 -4.78 -9.15
CA ALA A 78 1.76 -6.24 -9.16
C ALA A 78 3.13 -6.79 -8.70
N ASP A 79 4.06 -5.93 -8.30
CA ASP A 79 5.38 -6.38 -7.85
C ASP A 79 5.26 -7.22 -6.57
N LEU A 80 5.47 -8.51 -6.73
CA LEU A 80 5.44 -9.49 -5.65
C LEU A 80 6.52 -9.18 -4.60
N ASN A 81 7.71 -8.75 -5.04
CA ASN A 81 8.81 -8.46 -4.13
C ASN A 81 8.44 -7.32 -3.16
N ALA A 82 7.73 -6.31 -3.65
CA ALA A 82 7.26 -5.24 -2.80
C ALA A 82 6.19 -5.70 -1.79
N ARG A 83 5.34 -6.66 -2.16
CA ARG A 83 4.33 -7.24 -1.24
C ARG A 83 4.98 -8.09 -0.15
N LEU A 84 6.08 -8.76 -0.47
CA LEU A 84 6.85 -9.59 0.46
C LEU A 84 7.83 -8.77 1.32
N MET A 85 7.95 -7.47 1.05
CA MET A 85 8.87 -6.60 1.78
C MET A 85 8.56 -6.59 3.26
N GLN A 86 9.56 -6.91 4.06
CA GLN A 86 9.54 -6.84 5.50
C GLN A 86 10.41 -5.68 5.96
N VAL A 87 9.94 -4.94 6.97
CA VAL A 87 10.76 -3.94 7.64
C VAL A 87 11.54 -4.65 8.74
N LEU A 88 12.83 -4.81 8.52
CA LEU A 88 13.72 -5.47 9.45
C LEU A 88 14.51 -4.45 10.27
N ASN A 89 14.95 -4.84 11.46
CA ASN A 89 15.74 -4.02 12.35
C ASN A 89 15.04 -2.71 12.76
N GLY A 90 15.83 -1.80 13.31
CA GLY A 90 15.35 -0.51 13.81
C GLY A 90 15.18 -0.49 15.33
N PRO A 91 15.13 0.69 15.92
CA PRO A 91 14.94 0.86 17.36
C PRO A 91 13.53 0.45 17.79
N SER A 92 13.37 0.03 19.04
CA SER A 92 12.10 -0.49 19.57
C SER A 92 10.91 0.49 19.46
N TRP A 93 11.18 1.79 19.51
CA TRP A 93 10.12 2.80 19.41
C TRP A 93 9.34 2.77 18.08
N ILE A 94 9.93 2.26 16.98
CA ILE A 94 9.20 2.15 15.71
C ILE A 94 8.02 1.17 15.77
N ASP A 95 8.02 0.28 16.73
CA ASP A 95 6.96 -0.69 16.98
C ASP A 95 5.99 -0.23 18.09
N MET A 96 6.53 0.42 19.12
CA MET A 96 5.79 0.79 20.33
C MET A 96 5.08 2.13 20.19
N ASP A 97 5.75 3.13 19.63
CA ASP A 97 5.18 4.46 19.47
C ASP A 97 4.19 4.52 18.31
N ARG A 98 3.05 5.09 18.57
CA ARG A 98 1.97 5.23 17.58
C ARG A 98 1.78 6.68 17.21
N TYR A 99 1.60 6.91 15.93
CA TYR A 99 1.44 8.26 15.40
C TYR A 99 0.17 8.38 14.58
N SER A 100 -0.47 9.55 14.68
CA SER A 100 -1.51 9.97 13.76
C SER A 100 -0.94 10.98 12.78
N ILE A 101 -1.10 10.70 11.51
CA ILE A 101 -0.65 11.55 10.40
C ILE A 101 -1.87 12.11 9.69
N SER A 102 -1.86 13.44 9.46
CA SER A 102 -2.80 14.12 8.56
C SER A 102 -1.99 14.97 7.62
N ALA A 103 -2.12 14.73 6.31
CA ALA A 103 -1.30 15.40 5.30
C ALA A 103 -2.10 15.73 4.05
N LYS A 104 -1.77 16.87 3.42
CA LYS A 104 -2.41 17.39 2.21
C LYS A 104 -1.35 17.65 1.15
N PRO A 105 -1.54 17.21 -0.09
CA PRO A 105 -0.70 17.58 -1.22
C PRO A 105 -1.03 19.01 -1.69
N GLU A 106 -0.11 19.67 -2.38
CA GLU A 106 -0.33 20.98 -3.00
C GLU A 106 -1.44 20.94 -4.06
N ALA A 107 -1.46 19.88 -4.86
CA ALA A 107 -2.49 19.60 -5.85
C ALA A 107 -3.10 18.23 -5.58
N LYS A 108 -4.20 17.88 -6.27
CA LYS A 108 -4.79 16.55 -6.18
C LYS A 108 -3.77 15.49 -6.56
N ALA A 109 -3.55 14.52 -5.69
CA ALA A 109 -2.63 13.42 -5.88
C ALA A 109 -3.36 12.07 -5.78
N SER A 110 -2.85 11.08 -6.47
CA SER A 110 -3.36 9.71 -6.40
C SER A 110 -3.03 9.07 -5.04
N PRO A 111 -3.79 8.07 -4.58
CA PRO A 111 -3.43 7.29 -3.40
C PRO A 111 -2.02 6.69 -3.46
N ALA A 112 -1.58 6.27 -4.66
CA ALA A 112 -0.26 5.71 -4.87
C ALA A 112 0.86 6.74 -4.67
N GLU A 113 0.69 7.96 -5.13
CA GLU A 113 1.64 9.04 -4.91
C GLU A 113 1.71 9.44 -3.43
N MET A 114 0.56 9.61 -2.78
CA MET A 114 0.48 10.02 -1.38
C MET A 114 1.03 8.97 -0.42
N LEU A 115 0.66 7.70 -0.59
CA LEU A 115 1.11 6.60 0.28
C LEU A 115 2.47 6.02 -0.13
N GLY A 116 2.98 6.34 -1.31
CA GLY A 116 4.32 5.99 -1.78
C GLY A 116 5.30 7.15 -1.57
N PRO A 117 5.72 7.81 -2.66
CA PRO A 117 6.83 8.78 -2.63
C PRO A 117 6.60 9.96 -1.68
N MET A 118 5.37 10.47 -1.54
CA MET A 118 5.12 11.60 -0.63
C MET A 118 5.21 11.17 0.85
N LEU A 119 4.71 9.98 1.20
CA LEU A 119 4.85 9.44 2.56
C LEU A 119 6.31 9.08 2.87
N GLN A 120 7.07 8.55 1.90
CA GLN A 120 8.52 8.31 2.06
C GLN A 120 9.23 9.60 2.45
N THR A 121 9.03 10.66 1.67
CA THR A 121 9.59 11.99 1.95
C THR A 121 9.22 12.49 3.34
N LEU A 122 7.94 12.35 3.73
CA LEU A 122 7.49 12.79 5.05
C LEU A 122 8.18 12.01 6.19
N LEU A 123 8.33 10.70 6.03
CA LEU A 123 9.01 9.86 7.04
C LEU A 123 10.50 10.17 7.14
N GLU A 124 11.17 10.39 6.00
CA GLU A 124 12.57 10.80 5.98
C GLU A 124 12.78 12.14 6.67
N ASP A 125 11.93 13.12 6.38
CA ASP A 125 12.07 14.50 6.92
C ASP A 125 11.71 14.58 8.41
N ARG A 126 10.72 13.83 8.87
CA ARG A 126 10.19 13.97 10.24
C ARG A 126 10.76 12.98 11.25
N PHE A 127 11.15 11.80 10.78
CA PHE A 127 11.75 10.76 11.63
C PHE A 127 13.24 10.55 11.35
N ASN A 128 13.82 11.36 10.45
CA ASN A 128 15.20 11.19 9.97
C ASN A 128 15.44 9.75 9.47
N LEU A 129 14.43 9.18 8.82
CA LEU A 129 14.41 7.81 8.37
C LEU A 129 15.43 7.61 7.24
N LYS A 130 16.27 6.61 7.37
CA LYS A 130 17.16 6.14 6.31
C LYS A 130 16.87 4.66 6.06
N VAL A 131 16.44 4.35 4.85
CA VAL A 131 16.06 3.00 4.45
C VAL A 131 16.93 2.54 3.30
N HIS A 132 17.39 1.30 3.35
CA HIS A 132 18.00 0.62 2.22
C HIS A 132 17.28 -0.71 1.98
N LYS A 133 17.32 -1.21 0.76
CA LYS A 133 16.72 -2.48 0.38
C LYS A 133 17.81 -3.55 0.32
N GLU A 134 17.57 -4.65 1.00
CA GLU A 134 18.43 -5.83 0.95
C GLU A 134 17.66 -6.99 0.30
N PRO A 135 18.18 -7.63 -0.76
CA PRO A 135 17.62 -8.88 -1.24
C PRO A 135 17.87 -9.98 -0.22
N ARG A 136 16.86 -10.79 0.07
CA ARG A 136 16.97 -11.95 0.96
C ARG A 136 16.18 -13.12 0.38
N ASP A 137 16.77 -14.30 0.43
CA ASP A 137 16.06 -15.53 0.17
C ASP A 137 15.07 -15.78 1.33
N THR A 138 13.80 -15.89 0.98
CA THR A 138 12.73 -16.11 1.94
C THR A 138 11.95 -17.35 1.53
N PRO A 139 11.78 -18.35 2.42
CA PRO A 139 10.94 -19.49 2.13
C PRO A 139 9.49 -19.03 1.91
N VAL A 140 8.88 -19.52 0.84
CA VAL A 140 7.51 -19.17 0.44
C VAL A 140 6.70 -20.45 0.23
N TYR A 141 5.37 -20.33 0.28
CA TYR A 141 4.48 -21.33 -0.27
C TYR A 141 4.15 -20.97 -1.72
N GLU A 142 4.09 -21.99 -2.57
CA GLU A 142 3.61 -21.83 -3.94
C GLU A 142 2.17 -22.32 -4.03
N LEU A 143 1.28 -21.42 -4.47
CA LEU A 143 -0.08 -21.80 -4.83
C LEU A 143 -0.07 -22.35 -6.25
N THR A 144 -0.31 -23.64 -6.39
CA THR A 144 -0.31 -24.35 -7.67
C THR A 144 -1.65 -25.00 -7.94
N VAL A 145 -1.89 -25.41 -9.19
CA VAL A 145 -3.06 -26.21 -9.57
C VAL A 145 -2.74 -27.68 -9.35
N ALA A 146 -3.48 -28.32 -8.44
CA ALA A 146 -3.27 -29.74 -8.13
C ALA A 146 -3.83 -30.69 -9.21
N GLU A 147 -4.88 -30.28 -9.92
CA GLU A 147 -5.56 -31.08 -10.95
C GLU A 147 -5.65 -30.27 -12.25
N GLN A 148 -5.65 -30.97 -13.39
CA GLN A 148 -5.74 -30.29 -14.71
C GLN A 148 -7.03 -29.47 -14.89
N ASN A 149 -8.08 -29.76 -14.11
CA ASN A 149 -9.35 -29.07 -14.19
C ASN A 149 -9.77 -28.57 -12.78
N PRO A 150 -9.24 -27.44 -12.32
CA PRO A 150 -9.55 -26.92 -10.99
C PRO A 150 -11.04 -26.58 -10.87
N LYS A 151 -11.68 -26.95 -9.75
CA LYS A 151 -13.08 -26.66 -9.44
C LYS A 151 -13.34 -25.19 -9.10
N LEU A 152 -12.59 -24.28 -9.71
CA LEU A 152 -12.76 -22.84 -9.55
C LEU A 152 -13.90 -22.35 -10.46
N ARG A 153 -14.72 -21.47 -9.93
CA ARG A 153 -15.80 -20.83 -10.69
C ARG A 153 -15.33 -19.49 -11.22
N PRO A 154 -15.17 -19.31 -12.55
CA PRO A 154 -14.90 -18.00 -13.11
C PRO A 154 -15.97 -16.99 -12.65
N SER A 155 -15.55 -15.81 -12.27
CA SER A 155 -16.47 -14.72 -11.96
C SER A 155 -17.08 -14.22 -13.26
N LYS A 156 -18.38 -13.98 -13.24
CA LYS A 156 -19.14 -13.44 -14.39
C LYS A 156 -19.25 -11.93 -14.28
N ASP A 157 -19.53 -11.28 -15.40
CA ASP A 157 -19.85 -9.86 -15.43
C ASP A 157 -21.06 -9.58 -14.54
N GLY A 158 -20.91 -8.64 -13.63
CA GLY A 158 -21.93 -8.29 -12.64
C GLY A 158 -21.84 -9.02 -11.30
N ASP A 159 -21.04 -10.07 -11.14
CA ASP A 159 -20.85 -10.75 -9.84
C ASP A 159 -20.24 -9.81 -8.80
N CYS A 160 -19.38 -8.89 -9.24
CA CYS A 160 -18.75 -7.91 -8.37
C CYS A 160 -18.57 -6.53 -9.05
N THR A 161 -18.44 -5.50 -8.23
CA THR A 161 -18.16 -4.13 -8.67
C THR A 161 -16.65 -3.87 -8.58
N PRO A 162 -15.98 -3.49 -9.68
CA PRO A 162 -14.58 -3.08 -9.62
C PRO A 162 -14.37 -1.91 -8.66
N ILE A 163 -13.30 -1.95 -7.86
CA ILE A 163 -12.92 -0.83 -7.02
C ILE A 163 -12.20 0.20 -7.87
N ASP A 164 -12.77 1.38 -8.01
CA ASP A 164 -12.08 2.53 -8.59
C ASP A 164 -11.15 3.16 -7.54
N LEU A 165 -9.87 2.84 -7.64
CA LEU A 165 -8.83 3.38 -6.74
C LEU A 165 -8.60 4.88 -6.96
N THR A 166 -9.08 5.45 -8.06
CA THR A 166 -8.98 6.90 -8.31
C THR A 166 -10.11 7.67 -7.64
N ASN A 167 -11.23 7.00 -7.34
CA ASN A 167 -12.41 7.57 -6.70
C ASN A 167 -12.93 6.71 -5.54
N LEU A 168 -12.11 6.54 -4.51
CA LEU A 168 -12.50 5.80 -3.29
C LEU A 168 -13.68 6.43 -2.54
N SER A 169 -13.95 7.71 -2.76
CA SER A 169 -15.09 8.41 -2.15
C SER A 169 -16.43 8.05 -2.81
N GLY A 170 -16.43 7.78 -4.11
CA GLY A 170 -17.63 7.36 -4.87
C GLY A 170 -18.04 5.90 -4.61
N ALA A 171 -17.14 5.11 -4.04
CA ALA A 171 -17.38 3.70 -3.74
C ALA A 171 -18.13 3.46 -2.41
N ARG A 172 -18.47 4.50 -1.66
CA ARG A 172 -19.20 4.34 -0.39
C ARG A 172 -20.70 4.26 -0.65
N PRO A 173 -21.37 3.17 -0.26
CA PRO A 173 -22.82 3.11 -0.28
C PRO A 173 -23.41 4.19 0.65
N LYS A 174 -24.53 4.76 0.27
CA LYS A 174 -25.26 5.68 1.15
C LYS A 174 -25.73 4.93 2.42
N PRO A 175 -25.90 5.63 3.54
CA PRO A 175 -26.49 5.03 4.72
C PRO A 175 -27.83 4.37 4.38
N GLY A 176 -27.94 3.04 4.63
CA GLY A 176 -29.13 2.26 4.29
C GLY A 176 -29.04 1.43 3.01
N ASP A 177 -28.12 1.72 2.11
CA ASP A 177 -27.90 0.87 0.93
C ASP A 177 -27.10 -0.39 1.28
N PRO A 178 -27.40 -1.55 0.67
CA PRO A 178 -26.60 -2.75 0.85
C PRO A 178 -25.18 -2.49 0.35
N ALA A 179 -24.17 -2.93 1.11
CA ALA A 179 -22.78 -2.80 0.69
C ALA A 179 -22.56 -3.58 -0.62
N PRO A 180 -22.01 -2.94 -1.68
CA PRO A 180 -21.74 -3.64 -2.93
C PRO A 180 -20.71 -4.74 -2.73
N ASN A 181 -20.84 -5.81 -3.49
CA ASN A 181 -19.81 -6.84 -3.57
C ASN A 181 -18.66 -6.30 -4.41
N TYR A 182 -17.61 -5.80 -3.78
CA TYR A 182 -16.43 -5.35 -4.52
C TYR A 182 -15.60 -6.52 -5.01
N CYS A 183 -15.03 -6.41 -6.22
CA CYS A 183 -14.13 -7.41 -6.78
C CYS A 183 -12.90 -7.59 -5.88
N GLY A 184 -12.57 -8.84 -5.55
CA GLY A 184 -11.55 -9.18 -4.56
C GLY A 184 -12.02 -8.97 -3.11
N GLY A 185 -13.26 -8.53 -2.90
CA GLY A 185 -13.89 -8.49 -1.59
C GLY A 185 -14.23 -9.89 -1.09
N GLY A 186 -14.21 -10.06 0.24
CA GLY A 186 -14.53 -11.34 0.84
C GLY A 186 -15.15 -11.22 2.22
N ARG A 187 -15.73 -12.33 2.68
CA ARG A 187 -16.29 -12.51 4.01
C ARG A 187 -15.72 -13.78 4.61
N ALA A 188 -15.32 -13.72 5.86
CA ALA A 188 -14.89 -14.89 6.61
C ALA A 188 -15.76 -15.06 7.85
N ARG A 189 -16.05 -16.30 8.19
CA ARG A 189 -16.85 -16.69 9.36
C ARG A 189 -16.17 -17.86 10.05
N MET A 190 -16.19 -17.85 11.37
CA MET A 190 -15.78 -18.98 12.19
C MET A 190 -17.01 -19.79 12.61
N SER A 191 -16.92 -21.10 12.48
CA SER A 191 -17.88 -22.06 13.01
C SER A 191 -17.11 -23.13 13.78
N GLY A 192 -17.06 -23.00 15.10
CA GLY A 192 -16.11 -23.77 15.91
C GLY A 192 -14.68 -23.43 15.53
N ASP A 193 -13.87 -24.45 15.22
CA ASP A 193 -12.47 -24.29 14.79
C ASP A 193 -12.33 -24.11 13.27
N VAL A 194 -13.41 -24.21 12.51
CA VAL A 194 -13.37 -24.11 11.03
C VAL A 194 -13.66 -22.68 10.60
N MET A 195 -12.80 -22.15 9.79
CA MET A 195 -13.02 -20.89 9.07
C MET A 195 -13.57 -21.18 7.68
N SER A 196 -14.69 -20.57 7.37
CA SER A 196 -15.27 -20.52 6.01
C SER A 196 -15.04 -19.10 5.47
N ALA A 197 -14.41 -19.01 4.30
CA ALA A 197 -14.06 -17.75 3.67
C ALA A 197 -14.50 -17.74 2.20
N ASP A 198 -15.24 -16.71 1.82
CA ASP A 198 -15.76 -16.50 0.48
C ASP A 198 -15.16 -15.22 -0.11
N TRP A 199 -14.68 -15.30 -1.34
CA TRP A 199 -14.23 -14.13 -2.12
C TRP A 199 -14.92 -14.11 -3.48
N VAL A 200 -15.31 -12.93 -3.90
CA VAL A 200 -15.99 -12.71 -5.19
C VAL A 200 -15.07 -11.94 -6.12
N GLY A 201 -14.90 -12.44 -7.33
CA GLY A 201 -14.12 -11.76 -8.37
C GLY A 201 -12.66 -11.50 -7.96
N ILE A 202 -12.03 -12.42 -7.25
CA ILE A 202 -10.61 -12.34 -6.84
C ILE A 202 -9.71 -12.95 -7.92
N THR A 203 -8.54 -12.36 -8.18
CA THR A 203 -7.50 -12.99 -8.98
C THR A 203 -6.66 -13.94 -8.12
N MET A 204 -5.98 -14.92 -8.73
CA MET A 204 -5.10 -15.82 -7.97
C MET A 204 -3.92 -15.07 -7.34
N ALA A 205 -3.42 -14.05 -8.01
CA ALA A 205 -2.38 -13.17 -7.45
C ALA A 205 -2.87 -12.38 -6.21
N GLU A 206 -4.12 -11.91 -6.22
CA GLU A 206 -4.74 -11.25 -5.05
C GLU A 206 -4.99 -12.25 -3.93
N LEU A 207 -5.47 -13.45 -4.25
CA LEU A 207 -5.67 -14.52 -3.28
C LEU A 207 -4.36 -14.89 -2.60
N ALA A 208 -3.33 -15.23 -3.37
CA ALA A 208 -2.02 -15.60 -2.87
C ALA A 208 -1.34 -14.47 -2.10
N GLY A 209 -1.30 -13.27 -2.66
CA GLY A 209 -0.49 -12.17 -2.11
C GLY A 209 -1.18 -11.34 -1.03
N ARG A 210 -2.51 -11.42 -0.90
CA ARG A 210 -3.26 -10.58 0.07
C ARG A 210 -4.06 -11.37 1.09
N MET A 211 -4.71 -12.46 0.66
CA MET A 211 -5.65 -13.16 1.52
C MET A 211 -4.98 -14.32 2.25
N LEU A 212 -4.31 -15.22 1.55
CA LEU A 212 -3.68 -16.38 2.16
C LEU A 212 -2.59 -16.05 3.20
N PRO A 213 -1.77 -14.98 3.05
CA PRO A 213 -0.78 -14.64 4.07
C PRO A 213 -1.36 -14.28 5.44
N ALA A 214 -2.64 -13.94 5.53
CA ALA A 214 -3.31 -13.73 6.80
C ALA A 214 -3.49 -15.03 7.61
N TYR A 215 -3.38 -16.17 6.93
CA TYR A 215 -3.62 -17.50 7.50
C TYR A 215 -2.41 -18.43 7.36
N ALA A 216 -1.35 -18.00 6.70
CA ALA A 216 -0.12 -18.76 6.51
C ALA A 216 1.03 -18.16 7.35
N ASP A 217 1.94 -19.00 7.80
CA ASP A 217 3.16 -18.57 8.51
C ASP A 217 4.25 -18.02 7.56
N ARG A 218 4.03 -18.13 6.25
CA ARG A 218 4.95 -17.71 5.19
C ARG A 218 4.21 -16.99 4.06
N PRO A 219 4.91 -16.16 3.28
CA PRO A 219 4.35 -15.59 2.08
C PRO A 219 3.88 -16.67 1.09
N VAL A 220 2.82 -16.36 0.36
CA VAL A 220 2.28 -17.24 -0.68
C VAL A 220 2.47 -16.60 -2.04
N VAL A 221 3.02 -17.35 -2.98
CA VAL A 221 3.29 -16.94 -4.37
C VAL A 221 2.34 -17.65 -5.31
N ASP A 222 1.70 -16.89 -6.19
CA ASP A 222 0.86 -17.48 -7.24
C ASP A 222 1.74 -18.11 -8.34
N LYS A 223 1.61 -19.41 -8.47
CA LYS A 223 2.19 -20.26 -9.53
C LYS A 223 1.12 -21.07 -10.26
N THR A 224 -0.15 -20.65 -10.17
CA THR A 224 -1.26 -21.37 -10.80
C THR A 224 -1.27 -21.24 -12.31
N GLY A 225 -0.74 -20.13 -12.85
CA GLY A 225 -0.87 -19.77 -14.27
C GLY A 225 -2.30 -19.41 -14.68
N LEU A 226 -3.25 -19.37 -13.73
CA LEU A 226 -4.64 -19.03 -14.02
C LEU A 226 -4.81 -17.51 -14.15
N THR A 227 -5.38 -17.11 -15.28
CA THR A 227 -5.71 -15.70 -15.55
C THR A 227 -7.20 -15.44 -15.33
N GLY A 228 -7.55 -14.17 -15.06
CA GLY A 228 -8.94 -13.77 -14.84
C GLY A 228 -9.33 -13.70 -13.37
N ARG A 229 -10.64 -13.59 -13.13
CA ARG A 229 -11.24 -13.45 -11.80
C ARG A 229 -12.09 -14.67 -11.47
N PHE A 230 -12.08 -15.06 -10.22
CA PHE A 230 -12.76 -16.25 -9.73
C PHE A 230 -13.58 -15.95 -8.49
N ASN A 231 -14.67 -16.68 -8.31
CA ASN A 231 -15.37 -16.77 -7.04
C ASN A 231 -14.78 -17.96 -6.27
N VAL A 232 -14.18 -17.69 -5.12
CA VAL A 232 -13.43 -18.69 -4.34
C VAL A 232 -14.10 -18.88 -3.00
N HIS A 233 -14.33 -20.13 -2.64
CA HIS A 233 -14.77 -20.56 -1.33
C HIS A 233 -13.73 -21.49 -0.71
N LEU A 234 -13.29 -21.21 0.50
CA LEU A 234 -12.35 -22.04 1.25
C LEU A 234 -12.91 -22.34 2.64
N GLU A 235 -12.79 -23.61 3.03
CA GLU A 235 -13.01 -24.06 4.40
C GLU A 235 -11.72 -24.67 4.94
N PHE A 236 -11.25 -24.19 6.06
CA PHE A 236 -10.00 -24.66 6.67
C PHE A 236 -9.97 -24.37 8.17
N VAL A 237 -9.13 -25.11 8.87
CA VAL A 237 -8.78 -24.78 10.26
C VAL A 237 -7.57 -23.87 10.23
N PRO A 238 -7.71 -22.59 10.62
CA PRO A 238 -6.58 -21.67 10.64
C PRO A 238 -5.52 -22.17 11.64
N PRO A 239 -4.22 -21.99 11.33
CA PRO A 239 -3.17 -22.32 12.28
C PRO A 239 -3.38 -21.51 13.55
N ARG A 240 -3.27 -22.17 14.70
CA ARG A 240 -3.35 -21.47 15.98
C ARG A 240 -2.21 -20.46 16.06
N PRO A 241 -2.45 -19.23 16.55
CA PRO A 241 -1.38 -18.27 16.79
C PRO A 241 -0.29 -18.93 17.65
N GLN A 242 0.91 -19.07 17.12
CA GLN A 242 2.05 -19.55 17.91
C GLN A 242 2.59 -18.37 18.73
N GLY A 243 2.03 -18.21 19.94
CA GLY A 243 2.47 -17.20 20.88
C GLY A 243 1.53 -17.15 22.09
N PRO A 244 2.01 -16.68 23.25
CA PRO A 244 1.13 -16.46 24.37
C PRO A 244 0.09 -15.41 23.98
N ILE A 245 -1.18 -15.75 24.05
CA ILE A 245 -2.27 -14.78 24.02
C ILE A 245 -2.15 -14.00 25.32
N LEU A 246 -1.54 -12.82 25.27
CA LEU A 246 -1.54 -11.91 26.41
C LEU A 246 -2.96 -11.34 26.53
N LEU A 247 -3.81 -12.07 27.22
CA LEU A 247 -5.09 -11.55 27.71
C LEU A 247 -4.76 -10.59 28.85
N ASN A 248 -5.07 -9.30 28.67
CA ASN A 248 -4.97 -8.26 29.68
C ASN A 248 -3.57 -7.83 30.13
N GLY A 249 -2.54 -7.89 29.29
CA GLY A 249 -1.28 -7.18 29.54
C GLY A 249 -0.49 -7.68 30.76
N GLN A 250 -0.60 -8.93 31.14
CA GLN A 250 0.27 -9.61 32.10
C GLN A 250 1.06 -10.71 31.42
#